data_16bf2d6680547e51165247018a663c07
#
_entry.id   16bf2d6680547e51165247018a663c07
#
_cell.length_a   1.000
_cell.length_b   1.000
_cell.length_c   1.000
_cell.angle_alpha   90.00
_cell.angle_beta   90.00
_cell.angle_gamma   90.00
#
_symmetry.space_group_name_H-M   'P 1'
#
loop_
_entity.id
_entity.type
_entity.pdbx_description
1 polymer ?
#
loop_
_entity_poly.entity_id
_entity_poly.type
_entity_poly.pdbx_seq_one_letter_code
_entity_poly.pdbx_strand_id
1 'polypeptide(L)'
;MFCSKCGATVPEAAAACPACGQPTGGVAAPAYAAAVPRVVYAGFWLRFVAWILDRIIIGVVTRFLLFPIFGLSALRMIMRGHPEPEDVLPMVHAMGRVIVVGLVLEWLYYALMESSAWQGTLGKKALGLRVTDLQGNRVSFGRATGRFFARIISSFTLLIGFIIAGFTERKQALHDIIASCLVIRQE
;
A
#
# COMPACT_ATOMS: atom_id res chain seq x y z
N MET A 1 -23.11 -1.11 -48.20
CA MET A 1 -23.53 0.17 -48.84
C MET A 1 -22.93 0.31 -50.23
N PHE A 2 -23.45 1.23 -51.06
CA PHE A 2 -22.90 1.46 -52.40
C PHE A 2 -22.10 2.75 -52.42
N CYS A 3 -21.02 2.76 -53.20
CA CYS A 3 -20.16 3.95 -53.34
C CYS A 3 -20.91 5.02 -54.16
N SER A 4 -21.02 6.23 -53.65
CA SER A 4 -21.69 7.35 -54.32
C SER A 4 -20.99 7.83 -55.59
N LYS A 5 -19.70 7.47 -55.78
CA LYS A 5 -18.90 7.88 -56.96
C LYS A 5 -18.91 6.83 -58.11
N CYS A 6 -18.81 5.54 -57.77
CA CYS A 6 -18.65 4.50 -58.81
C CYS A 6 -19.69 3.39 -58.73
N GLY A 7 -20.65 3.41 -57.80
CA GLY A 7 -21.70 2.42 -57.66
C GLY A 7 -21.27 1.05 -57.14
N ALA A 8 -19.97 0.82 -56.90
CA ALA A 8 -19.47 -0.45 -56.39
C ALA A 8 -19.97 -0.73 -54.97
N THR A 9 -20.20 -2.01 -54.65
CA THR A 9 -20.54 -2.44 -53.28
C THR A 9 -19.33 -2.25 -52.36
N VAL A 10 -19.54 -1.55 -51.27
CA VAL A 10 -18.52 -1.27 -50.27
C VAL A 10 -18.92 -1.92 -48.93
N PRO A 11 -18.02 -2.67 -48.27
CA PRO A 11 -18.27 -3.19 -46.92
C PRO A 11 -18.56 -2.04 -45.95
N GLU A 12 -19.47 -2.26 -45.01
CA GLU A 12 -19.90 -1.18 -44.08
C GLU A 12 -18.78 -0.60 -43.20
N ALA A 13 -17.69 -1.35 -42.98
CA ALA A 13 -16.54 -0.93 -42.19
C ALA A 13 -15.38 -0.38 -43.04
N ALA A 14 -15.50 -0.28 -44.37
CA ALA A 14 -14.41 0.19 -45.22
C ALA A 14 -14.28 1.71 -45.19
N ALA A 15 -13.09 2.23 -44.82
CA ALA A 15 -12.80 3.65 -44.80
C ALA A 15 -12.73 4.31 -46.20
N ALA A 16 -12.50 3.49 -47.23
CA ALA A 16 -12.46 3.93 -48.62
C ALA A 16 -13.01 2.83 -49.56
N CYS A 17 -13.57 3.26 -50.69
CA CYS A 17 -14.08 2.33 -51.73
C CYS A 17 -12.91 1.56 -52.37
N PRO A 18 -12.91 0.22 -52.38
CA PRO A 18 -11.83 -0.58 -52.97
C PRO A 18 -11.72 -0.43 -54.48
N ALA A 19 -12.77 0.04 -55.15
CA ALA A 19 -12.80 0.20 -56.60
C ALA A 19 -12.30 1.59 -57.09
N CYS A 20 -12.54 2.67 -56.34
CA CYS A 20 -12.21 4.02 -56.80
C CYS A 20 -11.46 4.90 -55.78
N GLY A 21 -11.15 4.39 -54.61
CA GLY A 21 -10.44 5.08 -53.55
C GLY A 21 -11.23 6.21 -52.85
N GLN A 22 -12.51 6.41 -53.20
CA GLN A 22 -13.34 7.47 -52.61
C GLN A 22 -13.53 7.17 -51.08
N PRO A 23 -13.26 8.13 -50.19
CA PRO A 23 -13.59 7.97 -48.79
C PRO A 23 -15.09 7.72 -48.61
N THR A 24 -15.45 6.67 -47.90
CA THR A 24 -16.83 6.21 -47.74
C THR A 24 -17.53 6.82 -46.53
N GLY A 25 -16.86 7.68 -45.76
CA GLY A 25 -17.40 8.22 -44.51
C GLY A 25 -17.64 7.17 -43.43
N GLY A 26 -17.22 5.92 -43.69
CA GLY A 26 -17.18 4.90 -42.66
C GLY A 26 -16.31 5.42 -41.51
N VAL A 27 -16.93 5.60 -40.35
CA VAL A 27 -16.20 5.93 -39.14
C VAL A 27 -15.22 4.79 -38.94
N ALA A 28 -13.93 5.04 -39.20
CA ALA A 28 -12.90 4.11 -38.77
C ALA A 28 -13.24 3.80 -37.30
N ALA A 29 -13.58 2.55 -37.03
CA ALA A 29 -13.79 2.13 -35.64
C ALA A 29 -12.57 2.67 -34.88
N PRO A 30 -12.76 3.49 -33.81
CA PRO A 30 -11.64 4.12 -33.18
C PRO A 30 -10.67 2.99 -32.81
N ALA A 31 -9.42 3.08 -33.30
CA ALA A 31 -8.34 2.16 -32.96
C ALA A 31 -7.97 2.28 -31.47
N TYR A 32 -8.95 2.59 -30.64
CA TYR A 32 -8.85 2.78 -29.19
C TYR A 32 -9.37 1.54 -28.48
N ALA A 33 -8.72 0.44 -28.71
CA ALA A 33 -8.60 -0.58 -27.69
C ALA A 33 -7.13 -0.61 -27.25
N ALA A 34 -6.55 0.57 -26.95
CA ALA A 34 -5.39 0.62 -26.08
C ALA A 34 -5.83 -0.10 -24.80
N ALA A 35 -5.26 -1.27 -24.54
CA ALA A 35 -5.58 -2.08 -23.39
C ALA A 35 -5.50 -1.19 -22.15
N VAL A 36 -6.63 -0.88 -21.54
CA VAL A 36 -6.67 -0.17 -20.28
C VAL A 36 -5.84 -1.01 -19.32
N PRO A 37 -4.71 -0.48 -18.78
CA PRO A 37 -3.85 -1.28 -17.94
C PRO A 37 -4.69 -1.85 -16.79
N ARG A 38 -4.79 -3.16 -16.72
CA ARG A 38 -5.56 -3.85 -15.68
C ARG A 38 -4.89 -3.59 -14.35
N VAL A 39 -5.48 -2.73 -13.53
CA VAL A 39 -5.00 -2.49 -12.17
C VAL A 39 -5.29 -3.74 -11.34
N VAL A 40 -4.23 -4.45 -10.93
CA VAL A 40 -4.34 -5.61 -10.05
C VAL A 40 -4.22 -5.14 -8.61
N TYR A 41 -5.32 -5.26 -7.85
CA TYR A 41 -5.34 -4.88 -6.44
C TYR A 41 -4.71 -5.97 -5.57
N ALA A 42 -3.92 -5.55 -4.57
CA ALA A 42 -3.32 -6.47 -3.61
C ALA A 42 -4.38 -7.03 -2.65
N GLY A 43 -4.59 -8.34 -2.69
CA GLY A 43 -5.47 -9.03 -1.76
C GLY A 43 -4.90 -9.10 -0.35
N PHE A 44 -5.71 -9.60 0.60
CA PHE A 44 -5.37 -9.71 2.02
C PHE A 44 -4.03 -10.43 2.26
N TRP A 45 -3.81 -11.61 1.67
CA TRP A 45 -2.63 -12.43 1.93
C TRP A 45 -1.32 -11.77 1.52
N LEU A 46 -1.27 -11.10 0.37
CA LEU A 46 -0.07 -10.37 -0.06
C LEU A 46 0.29 -9.24 0.90
N ARG A 47 -0.71 -8.53 1.42
CA ARG A 47 -0.53 -7.47 2.40
C ARG A 47 -0.09 -8.02 3.75
N PHE A 48 -0.62 -9.18 4.15
CA PHE A 48 -0.24 -9.87 5.38
C PHE A 48 1.22 -10.31 5.35
N VAL A 49 1.67 -10.93 4.25
CA VAL A 49 3.08 -11.31 4.08
C VAL A 49 3.97 -10.06 4.07
N ALA A 50 3.60 -8.99 3.35
CA ALA A 50 4.33 -7.73 3.37
C ALA A 50 4.46 -7.17 4.79
N TRP A 51 3.38 -7.22 5.58
CA TRP A 51 3.37 -6.77 6.96
C TRP A 51 4.29 -7.63 7.85
N ILE A 52 4.32 -8.95 7.69
CA ILE A 52 5.26 -9.82 8.42
C ILE A 52 6.71 -9.44 8.11
N LEU A 53 7.06 -9.25 6.84
CA LEU A 53 8.40 -8.82 6.44
C LEU A 53 8.78 -7.48 7.08
N ASP A 54 7.88 -6.51 7.04
CA ASP A 54 8.07 -5.22 7.70
C ASP A 54 8.24 -5.38 9.21
N ARG A 55 7.47 -6.24 9.88
CA ARG A 55 7.57 -6.51 11.32
C ARG A 55 8.92 -7.11 11.71
N ILE A 56 9.44 -8.01 10.89
CA ILE A 56 10.78 -8.58 11.11
C ILE A 56 11.84 -7.47 10.99
N ILE A 57 11.81 -6.67 9.93
CA ILE A 57 12.78 -5.59 9.69
C ILE A 57 12.74 -4.56 10.82
N ILE A 58 11.55 -4.01 11.11
CA ILE A 58 11.37 -3.02 12.16
C ILE A 58 11.75 -3.61 13.52
N GLY A 59 11.34 -4.85 13.81
CA GLY A 59 11.64 -5.53 15.06
C GLY A 59 13.13 -5.70 15.29
N VAL A 60 13.90 -6.07 14.27
CA VAL A 60 15.37 -6.17 14.36
C VAL A 60 15.98 -4.79 14.62
N VAL A 61 15.63 -3.79 13.82
CA VAL A 61 16.15 -2.41 13.95
C VAL A 61 15.81 -1.82 15.30
N THR A 62 14.58 -1.94 15.75
CA THR A 62 14.12 -1.39 17.03
C THR A 62 14.82 -2.07 18.20
N ARG A 63 14.96 -3.40 18.18
CA ARG A 63 15.71 -4.12 19.23
C ARG A 63 17.16 -3.70 19.27
N PHE A 64 17.81 -3.59 18.13
CA PHE A 64 19.21 -3.16 18.07
C PHE A 64 19.41 -1.75 18.59
N LEU A 65 18.53 -0.81 18.23
CA LEU A 65 18.60 0.58 18.68
C LEU A 65 18.24 0.74 20.18
N LEU A 66 17.27 -0.02 20.68
CA LEU A 66 16.76 0.13 22.04
C LEU A 66 17.45 -0.81 23.05
N PHE A 67 18.19 -1.82 22.58
CA PHE A 67 18.92 -2.76 23.44
C PHE A 67 19.89 -2.05 24.43
N PRO A 68 20.68 -1.03 24.03
CA PRO A 68 21.56 -0.34 24.99
C PRO A 68 20.79 0.34 26.13
N ILE A 69 19.57 0.82 25.84
CA ILE A 69 18.76 1.55 26.83
C ILE A 69 18.09 0.59 27.80
N PHE A 70 17.52 -0.49 27.29
CA PHE A 70 16.71 -1.44 28.06
C PHE A 70 17.53 -2.62 28.58
N GLY A 71 18.42 -3.15 27.76
CA GLY A 71 19.25 -4.30 28.10
C GLY A 71 20.20 -4.02 29.26
N LEU A 72 20.76 -2.81 29.32
CA LEU A 72 21.66 -2.43 30.42
C LEU A 72 20.94 -2.31 31.76
N SER A 73 19.70 -1.80 31.76
CA SER A 73 18.90 -1.71 32.99
C SER A 73 18.42 -3.09 33.44
N ALA A 74 17.98 -3.95 32.50
CA ALA A 74 17.59 -5.32 32.78
C ALA A 74 18.79 -6.16 33.29
N LEU A 75 19.96 -5.99 32.67
CA LEU A 75 21.18 -6.69 33.10
C LEU A 75 21.58 -6.30 34.50
N ARG A 76 21.53 -5.00 34.86
CA ARG A 76 21.81 -4.51 36.24
C ARG A 76 20.86 -5.13 37.26
N MET A 77 19.58 -5.25 36.91
CA MET A 77 18.56 -5.85 37.76
C MET A 77 18.82 -7.38 37.95
N ILE A 78 19.15 -8.10 36.89
CA ILE A 78 19.53 -9.52 36.96
C ILE A 78 20.77 -9.73 37.84
N MET A 79 21.79 -8.87 37.70
CA MET A 79 23.03 -8.96 38.48
C MET A 79 22.85 -8.64 39.97
N ARG A 80 21.82 -7.86 40.35
CA ARG A 80 21.47 -7.60 41.77
C ARG A 80 20.70 -8.74 42.42
N GLY A 81 20.14 -9.67 41.67
CA GLY A 81 19.46 -10.88 42.17
C GLY A 81 18.00 -10.68 42.59
N HIS A 82 17.59 -9.49 43.00
CA HIS A 82 16.21 -9.20 43.38
C HIS A 82 15.82 -7.78 42.93
N PRO A 83 14.61 -7.61 42.33
CA PRO A 83 14.07 -6.27 42.07
C PRO A 83 13.62 -5.63 43.42
N GLU A 84 14.15 -4.48 43.72
CA GLU A 84 13.67 -3.67 44.85
C GLU A 84 12.40 -2.91 44.40
N PRO A 85 11.47 -2.58 45.34
CA PRO A 85 10.28 -1.79 45.04
C PRO A 85 10.59 -0.45 44.35
N GLU A 86 11.73 0.14 44.64
CA GLU A 86 12.21 1.40 44.06
C GLU A 86 12.67 1.24 42.58
N ASP A 87 12.95 0.02 42.09
CA ASP A 87 13.33 -0.24 40.70
C ASP A 87 12.09 -0.28 39.77
N VAL A 88 10.88 -0.48 40.31
CA VAL A 88 9.65 -0.65 39.52
C VAL A 88 9.32 0.63 38.76
N LEU A 89 9.34 1.78 39.39
CA LEU A 89 8.97 3.06 38.76
C LEU A 89 9.93 3.46 37.63
N PRO A 90 11.26 3.41 37.80
CA PRO A 90 12.21 3.62 36.70
C PRO A 90 12.01 2.63 35.53
N MET A 91 11.69 1.37 35.82
CA MET A 91 11.44 0.34 34.80
C MET A 91 10.17 0.65 34.00
N VAL A 92 9.08 1.05 34.66
CA VAL A 92 7.84 1.47 33.99
C VAL A 92 8.08 2.68 33.08
N HIS A 93 8.83 3.68 33.55
CA HIS A 93 9.20 4.83 32.75
C HIS A 93 10.11 4.46 31.57
N ALA A 94 11.04 3.53 31.74
CA ALA A 94 11.89 3.04 30.66
C ALA A 94 11.05 2.30 29.60
N MET A 95 10.13 1.44 30.05
CA MET A 95 9.21 0.74 29.16
C MET A 95 8.31 1.71 28.38
N GLY A 96 7.75 2.71 29.05
CA GLY A 96 6.94 3.76 28.41
C GLY A 96 7.73 4.48 27.31
N ARG A 97 8.98 4.87 27.59
CA ARG A 97 9.87 5.50 26.59
C ARG A 97 10.13 4.60 25.40
N VAL A 98 10.41 3.32 25.63
CA VAL A 98 10.63 2.33 24.55
C VAL A 98 9.40 2.19 23.66
N ILE A 99 8.20 2.13 24.26
CA ILE A 99 6.94 2.06 23.50
C ILE A 99 6.74 3.31 22.65
N VAL A 100 6.91 4.49 23.23
CA VAL A 100 6.73 5.77 22.51
C VAL A 100 7.74 5.90 21.38
N VAL A 101 9.03 5.66 21.63
CA VAL A 101 10.07 5.71 20.59
C VAL A 101 9.80 4.67 19.51
N GLY A 102 9.43 3.45 19.88
CA GLY A 102 9.09 2.41 18.92
C GLY A 102 7.91 2.79 18.03
N LEU A 103 6.85 3.38 18.60
CA LEU A 103 5.68 3.85 17.86
C LEU A 103 6.04 4.99 16.90
N VAL A 104 6.86 5.94 17.33
CA VAL A 104 7.33 7.06 16.49
C VAL A 104 8.18 6.54 15.32
N LEU A 105 9.11 5.61 15.57
CA LEU A 105 9.94 5.00 14.54
C LEU A 105 9.09 4.23 13.53
N GLU A 106 8.11 3.47 14.01
CA GLU A 106 7.19 2.73 13.16
C GLU A 106 6.33 3.68 12.31
N TRP A 107 5.77 4.72 12.91
CA TRP A 107 5.02 5.74 12.20
C TRP A 107 5.86 6.39 11.10
N LEU A 108 7.06 6.88 11.43
CA LEU A 108 7.95 7.50 10.46
C LEU A 108 8.34 6.54 9.34
N TYR A 109 8.65 5.28 9.67
CA TYR A 109 8.95 4.27 8.68
C TYR A 109 7.81 4.11 7.65
N TYR A 110 6.58 3.89 8.13
CA TYR A 110 5.44 3.72 7.23
C TYR A 110 5.12 5.01 6.48
N ALA A 111 5.06 6.15 7.15
CA ALA A 111 4.66 7.41 6.54
C ALA A 111 5.68 7.88 5.48
N LEU A 112 6.97 7.82 5.79
CA LEU A 112 8.04 8.22 4.87
C LEU A 112 8.15 7.27 3.67
N MET A 113 8.13 5.96 3.92
CA MET A 113 8.27 4.97 2.86
C MET A 113 7.08 4.97 1.89
N GLU A 114 5.85 5.05 2.41
CA GLU A 114 4.64 5.07 1.58
C GLU A 114 4.48 6.39 0.80
N SER A 115 4.95 7.52 1.37
CA SER A 115 4.95 8.81 0.67
C SER A 115 6.19 9.06 -0.18
N SER A 116 7.19 8.17 -0.18
CA SER A 116 8.38 8.26 -1.03
C SER A 116 8.11 7.91 -2.49
N ALA A 117 9.11 8.02 -3.35
CA ALA A 117 9.05 7.52 -4.73
C ALA A 117 8.82 6.00 -4.82
N TRP A 118 9.11 5.27 -3.75
CA TRP A 118 8.86 3.81 -3.69
C TRP A 118 7.40 3.46 -3.47
N GLN A 119 6.60 4.39 -2.95
CA GLN A 119 5.16 4.22 -2.70
C GLN A 119 4.83 2.97 -1.87
N GLY A 120 5.73 2.56 -0.99
CA GLY A 120 5.53 1.35 -0.19
C GLY A 120 6.69 1.07 0.74
N THR A 121 6.44 0.32 1.79
CA THR A 121 7.44 -0.18 2.74
C THR A 121 8.35 -1.22 2.08
N LEU A 122 9.44 -1.59 2.75
CA LEU A 122 10.37 -2.61 2.23
C LEU A 122 9.67 -3.95 1.98
N GLY A 123 8.81 -4.40 2.91
CA GLY A 123 8.03 -5.62 2.74
C GLY A 123 7.06 -5.56 1.56
N LYS A 124 6.40 -4.41 1.36
CA LYS A 124 5.55 -4.19 0.19
C LYS A 124 6.35 -4.18 -1.10
N LYS A 125 7.49 -3.49 -1.11
CA LYS A 125 8.36 -3.41 -2.28
C LYS A 125 8.88 -4.77 -2.70
N ALA A 126 9.27 -5.61 -1.74
CA ALA A 126 9.73 -6.98 -2.00
C ALA A 126 8.67 -7.86 -2.70
N LEU A 127 7.38 -7.56 -2.49
CA LEU A 127 6.26 -8.25 -3.12
C LEU A 127 5.68 -7.51 -4.33
N GLY A 128 6.34 -6.45 -4.82
CA GLY A 128 5.86 -5.65 -5.95
C GLY A 128 4.58 -4.86 -5.65
N LEU A 129 4.36 -4.48 -4.38
CA LEU A 129 3.17 -3.73 -3.97
C LEU A 129 3.46 -2.24 -3.86
N ARG A 130 2.52 -1.41 -4.32
CA ARG A 130 2.55 0.05 -4.20
C ARG A 130 1.28 0.59 -3.55
N VAL A 131 1.44 1.64 -2.76
CA VAL A 131 0.35 2.42 -2.17
C VAL A 131 0.14 3.67 -3.02
N THR A 132 -1.09 3.86 -3.48
CA THR A 132 -1.48 5.00 -4.31
C THR A 132 -2.74 5.66 -3.74
N ASP A 133 -3.06 6.83 -4.24
CA ASP A 133 -4.39 7.39 -4.07
C ASP A 133 -5.41 6.69 -5.01
N LEU A 134 -6.67 7.16 -5.00
CA LEU A 134 -7.73 6.59 -5.83
C LEU A 134 -7.51 6.82 -7.33
N GLN A 135 -6.64 7.76 -7.70
CA GLN A 135 -6.28 8.12 -9.07
C GLN A 135 -4.99 7.42 -9.53
N GLY A 136 -4.34 6.62 -8.67
CA GLY A 136 -3.08 5.94 -8.97
C GLY A 136 -1.83 6.78 -8.71
N ASN A 137 -1.95 8.01 -8.18
CA ASN A 137 -0.83 8.88 -7.87
C ASN A 137 -0.19 8.52 -6.52
N ARG A 138 0.99 9.09 -6.30
CA ARG A 138 1.71 8.97 -5.03
C ARG A 138 0.95 9.64 -3.90
N VAL A 139 0.84 8.95 -2.75
CA VAL A 139 0.22 9.51 -1.55
C VAL A 139 1.09 10.57 -0.90
N SER A 140 0.49 11.62 -0.36
CA SER A 140 1.20 12.63 0.43
C SER A 140 1.60 12.08 1.79
N PHE A 141 2.61 12.70 2.44
CA PHE A 141 3.02 12.33 3.80
C PHE A 141 1.85 12.41 4.81
N GLY A 142 1.02 13.47 4.72
CA GLY A 142 -0.14 13.60 5.61
C GLY A 142 -1.16 12.48 5.42
N ARG A 143 -1.40 12.04 4.17
CA ARG A 143 -2.30 10.92 3.88
C ARG A 143 -1.72 9.59 4.36
N ALA A 144 -0.42 9.36 4.19
CA ALA A 144 0.27 8.18 4.72
C ALA A 144 0.25 8.14 6.25
N THR A 145 0.40 9.30 6.92
CA THR A 145 0.24 9.46 8.36
C THR A 145 -1.19 9.12 8.81
N GLY A 146 -2.19 9.69 8.17
CA GLY A 146 -3.60 9.38 8.47
C GLY A 146 -3.90 7.89 8.31
N ARG A 147 -3.35 7.27 7.27
CA ARG A 147 -3.45 5.82 7.03
C ARG A 147 -2.79 5.00 8.15
N PHE A 148 -1.64 5.44 8.67
CA PHE A 148 -0.98 4.78 9.79
C PHE A 148 -1.87 4.80 11.05
N PHE A 149 -2.42 5.95 11.42
CA PHE A 149 -3.30 6.04 12.60
C PHE A 149 -4.63 5.31 12.38
N ALA A 150 -5.20 5.34 11.18
CA ALA A 150 -6.38 4.55 10.83
C ALA A 150 -6.12 3.03 10.94
N ARG A 151 -4.87 2.58 10.78
CA ARG A 151 -4.48 1.17 11.01
C ARG A 151 -4.61 0.79 12.48
N ILE A 152 -4.31 1.70 13.41
CA ILE A 152 -4.51 1.49 14.85
C ILE A 152 -6.00 1.24 15.12
N ILE A 153 -6.89 2.06 14.55
CA ILE A 153 -8.33 1.86 14.64
C ILE A 153 -8.74 0.48 14.09
N SER A 154 -8.18 0.09 12.93
CA SER A 154 -8.42 -1.23 12.34
C SER A 154 -7.97 -2.39 13.23
N SER A 155 -6.97 -2.18 14.08
CA SER A 155 -6.52 -3.18 15.07
C SER A 155 -7.52 -3.35 16.22
N PHE A 156 -8.15 -2.27 16.67
CA PHE A 156 -9.17 -2.31 17.71
C PHE A 156 -10.48 -2.98 17.25
N THR A 157 -10.75 -3.05 15.96
CA THR A 157 -11.92 -3.78 15.40
C THR A 157 -11.67 -5.28 15.27
N LEU A 158 -10.92 -5.90 16.19
CA LEU A 158 -10.59 -7.34 16.22
C LEU A 158 -10.05 -7.86 14.88
N LEU A 159 -9.22 -7.06 14.20
CA LEU A 159 -8.64 -7.34 12.89
C LEU A 159 -9.65 -7.39 11.72
N ILE A 160 -10.94 -7.23 11.95
CA ILE A 160 -11.97 -7.20 10.90
C ILE A 160 -11.63 -6.13 9.86
N GLY A 161 -11.12 -4.97 10.30
CA GLY A 161 -10.68 -3.89 9.42
C GLY A 161 -9.59 -4.28 8.41
N PHE A 162 -8.81 -5.32 8.68
CA PHE A 162 -7.82 -5.86 7.75
C PHE A 162 -8.41 -6.92 6.82
N ILE A 163 -9.28 -7.79 7.39
CA ILE A 163 -9.90 -8.92 6.67
C ILE A 163 -10.84 -8.41 5.57
N ILE A 164 -11.48 -7.26 5.75
CA ILE A 164 -12.33 -6.60 4.75
C ILE A 164 -11.62 -6.45 3.40
N ALA A 165 -10.30 -6.28 3.36
CA ALA A 165 -9.54 -6.25 2.11
C ALA A 165 -9.67 -7.52 1.25
N GLY A 166 -10.09 -8.65 1.83
CA GLY A 166 -10.40 -9.87 1.09
C GLY A 166 -11.73 -9.80 0.31
N PHE A 167 -12.67 -8.99 0.80
CA PHE A 167 -14.07 -9.01 0.34
C PHE A 167 -14.48 -7.77 -0.46
N THR A 168 -13.79 -6.62 -0.31
CA THR A 168 -14.09 -5.41 -1.08
C THR A 168 -13.64 -5.56 -2.54
N GLU A 169 -14.37 -4.93 -3.47
CA GLU A 169 -14.08 -4.95 -4.91
C GLU A 169 -12.66 -4.46 -5.24
N ARG A 170 -12.22 -3.37 -4.56
CA ARG A 170 -10.89 -2.77 -4.74
C ARG A 170 -9.86 -3.32 -3.75
N LYS A 171 -10.17 -4.43 -3.05
CA LYS A 171 -9.32 -5.05 -2.03
C LYS A 171 -8.79 -4.06 -0.98
N GLN A 172 -9.62 -3.09 -0.57
CA GLN A 172 -9.28 -2.07 0.42
C GLN A 172 -9.56 -2.56 1.84
N ALA A 173 -8.61 -2.39 2.74
CA ALA A 173 -8.81 -2.53 4.17
C ALA A 173 -9.48 -1.26 4.74
N LEU A 174 -9.99 -1.30 5.97
CA LEU A 174 -10.66 -0.16 6.60
C LEU A 174 -9.78 1.10 6.63
N HIS A 175 -8.51 0.96 6.99
CA HIS A 175 -7.56 2.08 6.99
C HIS A 175 -7.24 2.63 5.59
N ASP A 176 -7.38 1.81 4.53
CA ASP A 176 -7.24 2.27 3.15
C ASP A 176 -8.45 3.10 2.73
N ILE A 177 -9.65 2.67 3.15
CA ILE A 177 -10.90 3.39 2.88
C ILE A 177 -10.88 4.75 3.57
N ILE A 178 -10.51 4.80 4.87
CA ILE A 178 -10.42 6.03 5.65
C ILE A 178 -9.41 7.01 5.01
N ALA A 179 -8.26 6.52 4.55
CA ALA A 179 -7.23 7.35 3.95
C ALA A 179 -7.41 7.57 2.44
N SER A 180 -8.47 7.02 1.83
CA SER A 180 -8.73 7.08 0.38
C SER A 180 -7.52 6.60 -0.44
N CYS A 181 -6.97 5.43 -0.08
CA CYS A 181 -5.80 4.82 -0.69
C CYS A 181 -6.13 3.48 -1.33
N LEU A 182 -5.28 3.07 -2.27
CA LEU A 182 -5.29 1.76 -2.90
C LEU A 182 -3.93 1.10 -2.69
N VAL A 183 -3.92 -0.24 -2.64
CA VAL A 183 -2.68 -1.01 -2.73
C VAL A 183 -2.76 -1.86 -3.98
N ILE A 184 -1.88 -1.57 -4.91
CA ILE A 184 -1.82 -2.20 -6.23
C ILE A 184 -0.56 -3.06 -6.35
N ARG A 185 -0.62 -4.08 -7.20
CA ARG A 185 0.54 -4.89 -7.58
C ARG A 185 1.15 -4.32 -8.85
N GLN A 186 2.47 -4.20 -8.89
CA GLN A 186 3.21 -3.97 -10.14
C GLN A 186 3.34 -5.30 -10.89
N GLU A 187 2.93 -5.35 -12.13
CA GLU A 187 3.29 -6.39 -13.08
C GLU A 187 4.66 -6.13 -13.68
#